data_4753badd948cc7f4db3356c768855332
#
_entry.id   4753badd948cc7f4db3356c768855332
#
_cell.length_a   1.000
_cell.length_b   1.000
_cell.length_c   1.000
_cell.angle_alpha   90.00
_cell.angle_beta   90.00
_cell.angle_gamma   90.00
#
_symmetry.space_group_name_H-M   'P 1'
#
loop_
_entity.id
_entity.type
_entity.pdbx_description
1 polymer ?
#
loop_
_entity_poly.entity_id
_entity_poly.type
_entity_poly.pdbx_seq_one_letter_code
_entity_poly.pdbx_strand_id
1 'polypeptide(L)'
;NFKDGKELINLAKKNNLYIGNAPDTFLGAGIQKSKELLEKKIIGKVVLGNAVFAFPGVQSYHPNPEPWFAKKEGGPVIDMGPYYLTALVNLLGPAKKVAGSIVEGKKTRTIGIGPKKNKKFKVKCPTSYLSSITFHNGSVIHLTLSFDVIAHQNNHIELYGDKGSMIVPDP
;
A
#
# COMPACT_ATOMS: atom_id res chain seq x y z
N ASN A 1 8.20 -13.98 0.11
CA ASN A 1 7.81 -13.94 1.54
C ASN A 1 9.01 -13.52 2.40
N PHE A 2 8.81 -13.35 3.73
CA PHE A 2 9.87 -12.88 4.65
C PHE A 2 11.09 -13.82 4.70
N LYS A 3 10.87 -15.12 4.67
CA LYS A 3 11.94 -16.12 4.70
C LYS A 3 12.86 -16.00 3.49
N ASP A 4 12.27 -15.96 2.30
CA ASP A 4 13.03 -15.84 1.04
C ASP A 4 13.80 -14.50 0.98
N GLY A 5 13.17 -13.41 1.43
CA GLY A 5 13.82 -12.10 1.52
C GLY A 5 15.04 -12.12 2.43
N LYS A 6 14.98 -12.80 3.59
CA LYS A 6 16.10 -12.96 4.51
C LYS A 6 17.22 -13.80 3.90
N GLU A 7 16.88 -14.88 3.20
CA GLU A 7 17.86 -15.72 2.49
C GLU A 7 18.58 -14.93 1.40
N LEU A 8 17.86 -14.14 0.59
CA LEU A 8 18.45 -13.29 -0.45
C LEU A 8 19.39 -12.23 0.13
N ILE A 9 19.00 -11.57 1.22
CA ILE A 9 19.87 -10.59 1.91
C ILE A 9 21.16 -11.27 2.41
N ASN A 10 21.05 -12.45 3.02
CA ASN A 10 22.22 -13.18 3.51
C ASN A 10 23.12 -13.62 2.35
N LEU A 11 22.55 -14.06 1.24
CA LEU A 11 23.30 -14.45 0.04
C LEU A 11 24.04 -13.25 -0.56
N ALA A 12 23.38 -12.10 -0.67
CA ALA A 12 24.01 -10.88 -1.15
C ALA A 12 25.18 -10.46 -0.26
N LYS A 13 25.00 -10.43 1.06
CA LYS A 13 26.07 -10.13 2.01
C LYS A 13 27.25 -11.09 1.89
N LYS A 14 26.99 -12.40 1.79
CA LYS A 14 28.04 -13.44 1.65
C LYS A 14 28.89 -13.23 0.40
N ASN A 15 28.31 -12.74 -0.66
CA ASN A 15 28.97 -12.50 -1.95
C ASN A 15 29.42 -11.05 -2.15
N ASN A 16 29.33 -10.20 -1.13
CA ASN A 16 29.65 -8.77 -1.19
C ASN A 16 28.89 -8.03 -2.33
N LEU A 17 27.60 -8.36 -2.49
CA LEU A 17 26.73 -7.80 -3.51
C LEU A 17 25.69 -6.85 -2.89
N TYR A 18 25.31 -5.83 -3.63
CA TYR A 18 24.16 -5.01 -3.30
C TYR A 18 22.87 -5.70 -3.75
N ILE A 19 21.79 -5.51 -2.98
CA ILE A 19 20.45 -5.96 -3.33
C ILE A 19 19.53 -4.75 -3.22
N GLY A 20 18.74 -4.52 -4.25
CA GLY A 20 17.68 -3.51 -4.27
C GLY A 20 16.33 -4.16 -4.52
N ASN A 21 15.28 -3.52 -4.06
CA ASN A 21 13.91 -3.97 -4.26
C ASN A 21 12.96 -2.78 -4.45
N ALA A 22 12.02 -2.88 -5.39
CA ALA A 22 10.88 -1.98 -5.47
C ALA A 22 9.83 -2.34 -4.37
N PRO A 23 9.02 -1.39 -3.88
CA PRO A 23 8.90 -0.02 -4.37
C PRO A 23 9.96 0.93 -3.82
N ASP A 24 10.36 1.89 -4.64
CA ASP A 24 11.32 2.96 -4.32
C ASP A 24 10.66 4.34 -4.23
N THR A 25 9.37 4.43 -4.51
CA THR A 25 8.60 5.69 -4.61
C THR A 25 8.60 6.50 -3.31
N PHE A 26 8.81 5.87 -2.15
CA PHE A 26 8.99 6.57 -0.88
C PHE A 26 10.24 7.49 -0.88
N LEU A 27 11.19 7.30 -1.80
CA LEU A 27 12.34 8.18 -2.02
C LEU A 27 11.96 9.45 -2.81
N GLY A 28 10.75 9.50 -3.38
CA GLY A 28 10.25 10.65 -4.12
C GLY A 28 10.20 11.93 -3.26
N ALA A 29 10.40 13.08 -3.92
CA ALA A 29 10.54 14.38 -3.25
C ALA A 29 9.39 14.71 -2.30
N GLY A 30 8.16 14.36 -2.64
CA GLY A 30 6.97 14.62 -1.80
C GLY A 30 7.00 13.85 -0.47
N ILE A 31 7.31 12.55 -0.51
CA ILE A 31 7.43 11.72 0.70
C ILE A 31 8.64 12.15 1.54
N GLN A 32 9.78 12.45 0.91
CA GLN A 32 10.97 12.91 1.63
C GLN A 32 10.74 14.27 2.26
N LYS A 33 10.03 15.19 1.59
CA LYS A 33 9.66 16.49 2.17
C LYS A 33 8.69 16.31 3.34
N SER A 34 7.73 15.42 3.22
CA SER A 34 6.81 15.11 4.33
C SER A 34 7.57 14.56 5.54
N LYS A 35 8.56 13.70 5.32
CA LYS A 35 9.44 13.20 6.39
C LYS A 35 10.21 14.32 7.09
N GLU A 36 10.85 15.20 6.32
CA GLU A 36 11.56 16.38 6.85
C GLU A 36 10.65 17.23 7.75
N LEU A 37 9.40 17.49 7.31
CA LEU A 37 8.44 18.28 8.07
C LEU A 37 8.00 17.57 9.37
N LEU A 38 7.85 16.25 9.35
CA LEU A 38 7.58 15.45 10.55
C LEU A 38 8.75 15.48 11.54
N GLU A 39 9.98 15.34 11.06
CA GLU A 39 11.20 15.44 11.88
C GLU A 39 11.32 16.84 12.54
N LYS A 40 10.93 17.89 11.83
CA LYS A 40 10.80 19.26 12.35
C LYS A 40 9.59 19.48 13.25
N LYS A 41 8.75 18.47 13.44
CA LYS A 41 7.54 18.52 14.29
C LYS A 41 6.56 19.63 13.89
N ILE A 42 6.42 19.95 12.60
CA ILE A 42 5.54 21.03 12.12
C ILE A 42 4.08 20.78 12.53
N ILE A 43 3.62 19.53 12.45
CA ILE A 43 2.29 19.13 12.94
C ILE A 43 2.31 18.56 14.36
N GLY A 44 3.44 18.66 15.06
CA GLY A 44 3.62 18.06 16.39
C GLY A 44 3.85 16.55 16.33
N LYS A 45 3.37 15.84 17.36
CA LYS A 45 3.43 14.38 17.41
C LYS A 45 2.25 13.79 16.64
N VAL A 46 2.51 12.94 15.66
CA VAL A 46 1.45 12.21 14.95
C VAL A 46 0.74 11.26 15.90
N VAL A 47 -0.58 11.37 15.97
CA VAL A 47 -1.46 10.55 16.80
C VAL A 47 -2.24 9.55 15.94
N LEU A 48 -2.87 10.04 14.88
CA LEU A 48 -3.73 9.26 13.98
C LEU A 48 -3.41 9.59 12.53
N GLY A 49 -3.95 8.80 11.63
CA GLY A 49 -3.96 9.11 10.21
C GLY A 49 -4.76 8.10 9.39
N ASN A 50 -4.95 8.45 8.13
CA ASN A 50 -5.59 7.60 7.14
C ASN A 50 -4.65 7.44 5.94
N ALA A 51 -4.67 6.24 5.35
CA ALA A 51 -4.02 5.96 4.09
C ALA A 51 -4.99 5.16 3.21
N VAL A 52 -5.23 5.62 2.00
CA VAL A 52 -6.27 5.05 1.13
C VAL A 52 -5.74 4.87 -0.29
N PHE A 53 -5.70 3.62 -0.73
CA PHE A 53 -5.59 3.26 -2.12
C PHE A 53 -6.84 2.48 -2.52
N ALA A 54 -7.69 3.10 -3.33
CA ALA A 54 -8.96 2.50 -3.70
C ALA A 54 -9.39 2.93 -5.10
N PHE A 55 -9.65 1.96 -5.98
CA PHE A 55 -10.10 2.20 -7.34
C PHE A 55 -10.83 0.95 -7.89
N PRO A 56 -11.44 1.01 -9.10
CA PRO A 56 -12.23 -0.12 -9.64
C PRO A 56 -11.45 -1.41 -9.94
N GLY A 57 -10.12 -1.36 -9.85
CA GLY A 57 -9.23 -2.49 -10.08
C GLY A 57 -8.55 -2.49 -11.44
N VAL A 58 -7.48 -3.24 -11.54
CA VAL A 58 -6.54 -3.30 -12.67
C VAL A 58 -7.23 -3.64 -14.01
N GLN A 59 -8.34 -4.39 -13.98
CA GLN A 59 -9.09 -4.76 -15.17
C GLN A 59 -9.70 -3.56 -15.91
N SER A 60 -9.78 -2.40 -15.28
CA SER A 60 -10.33 -1.19 -15.92
C SER A 60 -9.38 -0.57 -16.95
N TYR A 61 -8.08 -0.74 -16.78
CA TYR A 61 -7.06 -0.10 -17.61
C TYR A 61 -5.96 -1.04 -18.15
N HIS A 62 -5.84 -2.28 -17.65
CA HIS A 62 -4.81 -3.22 -18.09
C HIS A 62 -5.38 -4.28 -19.03
N PRO A 63 -4.73 -4.55 -20.19
CA PRO A 63 -5.26 -5.49 -21.19
C PRO A 63 -5.18 -6.97 -20.77
N ASN A 64 -4.36 -7.30 -19.77
CA ASN A 64 -4.21 -8.65 -19.21
C ASN A 64 -4.22 -8.62 -17.67
N PRO A 65 -5.36 -8.35 -17.03
CA PRO A 65 -5.44 -8.14 -15.58
C PRO A 65 -5.44 -9.43 -14.75
N GLU A 66 -5.64 -10.59 -15.38
CA GLU A 66 -5.82 -11.88 -14.68
C GLU A 66 -4.74 -12.20 -13.65
N PRO A 67 -3.42 -11.92 -13.87
CA PRO A 67 -2.36 -12.24 -12.90
C PRO A 67 -2.58 -11.62 -11.50
N TRP A 68 -3.16 -10.40 -11.42
CA TRP A 68 -3.45 -9.74 -10.15
C TRP A 68 -4.53 -10.40 -9.31
N PHE A 69 -5.35 -11.26 -9.94
CA PHE A 69 -6.52 -11.89 -9.33
C PHE A 69 -6.47 -13.41 -9.33
N ALA A 70 -5.50 -14.00 -10.01
CA ALA A 70 -5.46 -15.44 -10.30
C ALA A 70 -5.05 -16.32 -9.12
N LYS A 71 -4.38 -15.75 -8.12
CA LYS A 71 -3.87 -16.47 -6.94
C LYS A 71 -4.51 -15.93 -5.67
N LYS A 72 -4.58 -16.76 -4.62
CA LYS A 72 -5.08 -16.37 -3.31
C LYS A 72 -4.27 -15.20 -2.70
N GLU A 73 -2.97 -15.16 -2.99
CA GLU A 73 -2.02 -14.14 -2.58
C GLU A 73 -1.98 -12.92 -3.53
N GLY A 74 -2.97 -12.73 -4.37
CA GLY A 74 -3.10 -11.56 -5.24
C GLY A 74 -3.82 -10.38 -4.56
N GLY A 75 -4.28 -9.45 -5.39
CA GLY A 75 -5.11 -8.32 -4.96
C GLY A 75 -4.31 -7.09 -4.50
N PRO A 76 -5.01 -6.07 -4.00
CA PRO A 76 -4.44 -4.76 -3.75
C PRO A 76 -3.35 -4.74 -2.66
N VAL A 77 -3.36 -5.67 -1.71
CA VAL A 77 -2.34 -5.72 -0.64
C VAL A 77 -0.98 -6.11 -1.19
N ILE A 78 -0.92 -7.04 -2.15
CA ILE A 78 0.36 -7.47 -2.74
C ILE A 78 0.81 -6.51 -3.83
N ASP A 79 -0.13 -5.92 -4.56
CA ASP A 79 0.15 -4.98 -5.65
C ASP A 79 0.56 -3.60 -5.12
N MET A 80 -0.31 -2.96 -4.34
CA MET A 80 -0.16 -1.57 -3.90
C MET A 80 0.22 -1.42 -2.42
N GLY A 81 -0.03 -2.46 -1.62
CA GLY A 81 0.33 -2.45 -0.20
C GLY A 81 1.80 -2.10 0.06
N PRO A 82 2.79 -2.65 -0.68
CA PRO A 82 4.19 -2.31 -0.48
C PRO A 82 4.50 -0.82 -0.60
N TYR A 83 3.88 -0.09 -1.53
CA TYR A 83 4.07 1.34 -1.71
C TYR A 83 3.64 2.12 -0.47
N TYR A 84 2.41 1.91 -0.03
CA TYR A 84 1.84 2.59 1.14
C TYR A 84 2.52 2.19 2.45
N LEU A 85 2.79 0.90 2.64
CA LEU A 85 3.44 0.40 3.85
C LEU A 85 4.89 0.92 3.97
N THR A 86 5.63 0.95 2.85
CA THR A 86 7.00 1.48 2.84
C THR A 86 7.02 2.97 3.12
N ALA A 87 6.10 3.75 2.52
CA ALA A 87 5.94 5.17 2.81
C ALA A 87 5.61 5.42 4.29
N LEU A 88 4.62 4.71 4.83
CA LEU A 88 4.23 4.85 6.24
C LEU A 88 5.36 4.48 7.20
N VAL A 89 6.10 3.39 6.93
CA VAL A 89 7.26 3.00 7.75
C VAL A 89 8.39 4.03 7.64
N ASN A 90 8.62 4.60 6.46
CA ASN A 90 9.61 5.68 6.28
C ASN A 90 9.24 6.95 7.06
N LEU A 91 7.96 7.27 7.16
CA LEU A 91 7.46 8.48 7.84
C LEU A 91 7.35 8.30 9.36
N LEU A 92 6.90 7.14 9.83
CA LEU A 92 6.46 6.92 11.22
C LEU A 92 7.35 5.92 11.99
N GLY A 93 8.28 5.27 11.31
CA GLY A 93 9.10 4.20 11.88
C GLY A 93 8.42 2.81 11.81
N PRO A 94 8.94 1.80 12.52
CA PRO A 94 8.47 0.43 12.39
C PRO A 94 7.05 0.24 12.95
N ALA A 95 6.27 -0.60 12.26
CA ALA A 95 4.97 -1.05 12.72
C ALA A 95 5.13 -2.00 13.92
N LYS A 96 4.24 -1.88 14.91
CA LYS A 96 4.19 -2.69 16.12
C LYS A 96 3.11 -3.76 16.05
N LYS A 97 1.93 -3.38 15.54
CA LYS A 97 0.75 -4.26 15.53
C LYS A 97 -0.12 -3.90 14.33
N VAL A 98 -0.77 -4.89 13.77
CA VAL A 98 -1.81 -4.72 12.75
C VAL A 98 -3.04 -5.53 13.14
N ALA A 99 -4.22 -4.93 12.91
CA ALA A 99 -5.50 -5.62 12.94
C ALA A 99 -6.30 -5.19 11.70
N GLY A 100 -7.15 -6.07 11.17
CA GLY A 100 -7.88 -5.71 9.96
C GLY A 100 -8.94 -6.72 9.56
N SER A 101 -9.72 -6.32 8.56
CA SER A 101 -10.78 -7.11 7.95
C SER A 101 -10.54 -7.23 6.45
N ILE A 102 -10.98 -8.36 5.91
CA ILE A 102 -10.88 -8.69 4.50
C ILE A 102 -12.30 -8.73 3.93
N VAL A 103 -12.46 -8.15 2.75
CA VAL A 103 -13.71 -8.23 1.99
C VAL A 103 -13.43 -8.93 0.67
N GLU A 104 -14.15 -10.02 0.45
CA GLU A 104 -14.19 -10.69 -0.84
C GLU A 104 -15.20 -9.97 -1.74
N GLY A 105 -14.69 -9.22 -2.72
CA GLY A 105 -15.54 -8.53 -3.69
C GLY A 105 -16.13 -9.46 -4.75
N LYS A 106 -16.26 -8.96 -5.98
CA LYS A 106 -16.83 -9.73 -7.10
C LYS A 106 -16.01 -10.97 -7.42
N LYS A 107 -16.63 -12.14 -7.46
CA LYS A 107 -15.99 -13.41 -7.85
C LYS A 107 -15.60 -13.48 -9.34
N THR A 108 -16.17 -12.62 -10.16
CA THR A 108 -15.89 -12.51 -11.60
C THR A 108 -15.77 -11.06 -11.99
N ARG A 109 -14.76 -10.73 -12.79
CA ARG A 109 -14.54 -9.40 -13.37
C ARG A 109 -14.47 -9.48 -14.89
N THR A 110 -14.66 -8.33 -15.54
CA THR A 110 -14.64 -8.19 -17.00
C THR A 110 -13.46 -7.31 -17.39
N ILE A 111 -12.69 -7.72 -18.39
CA ILE A 111 -11.57 -6.95 -18.94
C ILE A 111 -12.12 -5.72 -19.68
N GLY A 112 -11.68 -4.53 -19.29
CA GLY A 112 -12.20 -3.27 -19.81
C GLY A 112 -11.58 -2.82 -21.13
N ILE A 113 -10.34 -3.24 -21.44
CA ILE A 113 -9.59 -2.77 -22.61
C ILE A 113 -8.78 -3.88 -23.28
N GLY A 114 -8.23 -3.57 -24.45
CA GLY A 114 -7.30 -4.44 -25.19
C GLY A 114 -7.98 -5.58 -25.96
N PRO A 115 -7.17 -6.51 -26.51
CA PRO A 115 -7.67 -7.62 -27.36
C PRO A 115 -8.63 -8.56 -26.65
N LYS A 116 -8.58 -8.63 -25.32
CA LYS A 116 -9.47 -9.46 -24.49
C LYS A 116 -10.64 -8.68 -23.89
N LYS A 117 -10.89 -7.45 -24.34
CA LYS A 117 -12.01 -6.63 -23.84
C LYS A 117 -13.32 -7.43 -23.82
N ASN A 118 -14.12 -7.24 -22.79
CA ASN A 118 -15.38 -7.94 -22.50
C ASN A 118 -15.26 -9.42 -22.11
N LYS A 119 -14.06 -10.03 -22.12
CA LYS A 119 -13.87 -11.35 -21.54
C LYS A 119 -13.99 -11.30 -20.02
N LYS A 120 -14.65 -12.30 -19.45
CA LYS A 120 -14.79 -12.49 -18.01
C LYS A 120 -13.68 -13.41 -17.48
N PHE A 121 -13.21 -13.14 -16.26
CA PHE A 121 -12.26 -14.00 -15.57
C PHE A 121 -12.62 -14.14 -14.08
N LYS A 122 -12.14 -15.22 -13.46
CA LYS A 122 -12.40 -15.53 -12.05
C LYS A 122 -11.43 -14.77 -11.14
N VAL A 123 -11.93 -14.25 -10.04
CA VAL A 123 -11.17 -13.65 -8.95
C VAL A 123 -10.97 -14.71 -7.87
N LYS A 124 -9.72 -14.90 -7.43
CA LYS A 124 -9.32 -15.91 -6.44
C LYS A 124 -8.72 -15.32 -5.16
N CYS A 125 -8.56 -14.01 -5.11
CA CYS A 125 -8.05 -13.28 -3.94
C CYS A 125 -9.11 -12.35 -3.35
N PRO A 126 -8.98 -11.94 -2.09
CA PRO A 126 -9.72 -10.81 -1.55
C PRO A 126 -9.35 -9.54 -2.32
N THR A 127 -10.30 -8.65 -2.49
CA THR A 127 -10.13 -7.44 -3.30
C THR A 127 -10.30 -6.13 -2.53
N SER A 128 -10.61 -6.23 -1.23
CA SER A 128 -10.59 -5.07 -0.34
C SER A 128 -10.12 -5.45 1.05
N TYR A 129 -9.33 -4.56 1.65
CA TYR A 129 -8.71 -4.74 2.96
C TYR A 129 -8.84 -3.42 3.72
N LEU A 130 -9.29 -3.52 4.96
CA LEU A 130 -9.32 -2.42 5.92
C LEU A 130 -8.46 -2.83 7.11
N SER A 131 -7.49 -2.01 7.46
CA SER A 131 -6.59 -2.31 8.56
C SER A 131 -6.32 -1.10 9.44
N SER A 132 -5.95 -1.38 10.68
CA SER A 132 -5.44 -0.42 11.65
C SER A 132 -4.02 -0.85 12.01
N ILE A 133 -3.05 0.01 11.74
CA ILE A 133 -1.63 -0.23 11.98
C ILE A 133 -1.18 0.65 13.13
N THR A 134 -0.74 0.04 14.23
CA THR A 134 -0.11 0.74 15.34
C THR A 134 1.40 0.75 15.14
N PHE A 135 2.00 1.92 15.23
CA PHE A 135 3.45 2.10 15.13
C PHE A 135 4.11 2.16 16.50
N HIS A 136 5.43 1.93 16.58
CA HIS A 136 6.16 1.99 17.84
C HIS A 136 6.19 3.39 18.47
N ASN A 137 6.04 4.47 17.68
CA ASN A 137 5.91 5.84 18.15
C ASN A 137 4.55 6.14 18.83
N GLY A 138 3.61 5.17 18.81
CA GLY A 138 2.28 5.24 19.38
C GLY A 138 1.20 5.71 18.42
N SER A 139 1.52 6.15 17.20
CA SER A 139 0.52 6.53 16.21
C SER A 139 -0.26 5.34 15.68
N VAL A 140 -1.50 5.57 15.25
CA VAL A 140 -2.36 4.57 14.64
C VAL A 140 -2.85 5.06 13.28
N ILE A 141 -2.62 4.28 12.24
CA ILE A 141 -3.02 4.62 10.87
C ILE A 141 -4.05 3.61 10.38
N HIS A 142 -5.19 4.11 9.88
CA HIS A 142 -6.12 3.32 9.10
C HIS A 142 -5.62 3.21 7.67
N LEU A 143 -5.43 1.98 7.19
CA LEU A 143 -5.04 1.71 5.80
C LEU A 143 -6.15 0.95 5.10
N THR A 144 -6.70 1.55 4.04
CA THR A 144 -7.66 0.94 3.13
C THR A 144 -6.99 0.65 1.79
N LEU A 145 -7.03 -0.60 1.35
CA LEU A 145 -6.55 -1.03 0.04
C LEU A 145 -7.68 -1.76 -0.68
N SER A 146 -8.15 -1.23 -1.81
CA SER A 146 -9.32 -1.79 -2.49
C SER A 146 -9.25 -1.70 -4.01
N PHE A 147 -9.68 -2.80 -4.67
CA PHE A 147 -9.98 -2.87 -6.10
C PHE A 147 -11.49 -2.84 -6.40
N ASP A 148 -12.33 -2.44 -5.43
CA ASP A 148 -13.79 -2.47 -5.56
C ASP A 148 -14.44 -1.09 -5.51
N VAL A 149 -13.68 -0.04 -5.23
CA VAL A 149 -14.20 1.31 -5.07
C VAL A 149 -14.19 2.04 -6.41
N ILE A 150 -15.36 2.53 -6.85
CA ILE A 150 -15.48 3.21 -8.13
C ILE A 150 -14.93 4.64 -8.05
N ALA A 151 -15.22 5.36 -6.97
CA ALA A 151 -14.73 6.71 -6.72
C ALA A 151 -14.72 7.01 -5.22
N HIS A 152 -13.82 7.88 -4.78
CA HIS A 152 -13.78 8.42 -3.42
C HIS A 152 -13.14 9.82 -3.42
N GLN A 153 -13.24 10.51 -2.30
CA GLN A 153 -12.65 11.85 -2.09
C GLN A 153 -11.59 11.87 -0.99
N ASN A 154 -11.09 10.70 -0.55
CA ASN A 154 -10.06 10.63 0.47
C ASN A 154 -8.70 11.03 -0.12
N ASN A 155 -7.88 11.69 0.69
CA ASN A 155 -6.46 11.87 0.40
C ASN A 155 -5.75 10.50 0.41
N HIS A 156 -4.68 10.36 -0.37
CA HIS A 156 -3.88 9.13 -0.39
C HIS A 156 -3.30 8.81 0.99
N ILE A 157 -2.68 9.79 1.64
CA ILE A 157 -2.24 9.69 3.03
C ILE A 157 -2.53 11.03 3.71
N GLU A 158 -3.11 10.97 4.90
CA GLU A 158 -3.34 12.13 5.75
C GLU A 158 -2.96 11.79 7.20
N LEU A 159 -2.11 12.64 7.79
CA LEU A 159 -1.59 12.46 9.14
C LEU A 159 -2.08 13.56 10.05
N TYR A 160 -2.54 13.21 11.24
CA TYR A 160 -3.07 14.09 12.26
C TYR A 160 -2.12 14.13 13.46
N GLY A 161 -1.49 15.28 13.68
CA GLY A 161 -0.65 15.53 14.82
C GLY A 161 -1.37 16.36 15.90
N ASP A 162 -0.74 16.52 17.04
CA ASP A 162 -1.27 17.30 18.17
C ASP A 162 -1.19 18.84 17.96
N LYS A 163 -0.57 19.28 16.85
CA LYS A 163 -0.45 20.71 16.48
C LYS A 163 -1.01 21.03 15.08
N GLY A 164 -1.47 20.04 14.34
CA GLY A 164 -2.02 20.23 13.00
C GLY A 164 -2.11 18.93 12.21
N SER A 165 -2.45 19.04 10.94
CA SER A 165 -2.53 17.89 10.02
C SER A 165 -1.70 18.12 8.76
N MET A 166 -1.37 17.04 8.08
CA MET A 166 -0.60 17.06 6.85
C MET A 166 -1.15 16.07 5.84
N ILE A 167 -1.39 16.55 4.63
CA ILE A 167 -1.64 15.69 3.47
C ILE A 167 -0.27 15.31 2.89
N VAL A 168 -0.02 14.03 2.80
CA VAL A 168 1.18 13.45 2.19
C VAL A 168 0.82 13.04 0.77
N PRO A 169 1.65 13.35 -0.23
CA PRO A 169 1.43 12.92 -1.61
C PRO A 169 1.31 11.40 -1.76
N ASP A 170 0.76 10.97 -2.89
CA ASP A 170 0.69 9.55 -3.27
C ASP A 170 2.11 8.95 -3.32
N PRO A 171 2.33 7.83 -2.64
CA PRO A 171 3.63 7.18 -2.65
C PRO A 171 3.99 6.49 -3.97
#